data_e2ea4ca1b2a25d48476893d7eabd2b15
#
_entry.id   e2ea4ca1b2a25d48476893d7eabd2b15
#
_cell.length_a   1.000
_cell.length_b   1.000
_cell.length_c   1.000
_cell.angle_alpha   90.00
_cell.angle_beta   90.00
_cell.angle_gamma   90.00
#
_symmetry.space_group_name_H-M   'P 1'
#
loop_
_entity.id
_entity.type
_entity.pdbx_description
1 polymer ?
#
loop_
_entity_poly.entity_id
_entity_poly.type
_entity_poly.pdbx_seq_one_letter_code
_entity_poly.pdbx_strand_id
1 'polypeptide(L)'
;MDWDIVIGIETHVQLKTKSKQFSGASVAYGNEPNSQACLVSLAYPGVLPVLNHEAVNCAIKLGLSINAKIAPKSVFARKNYFYPDLPKGYQISQMELPIVGPGHLSININGTNKNVRILRAHLEEDAGKSTHGISQGKTGIDLNRAGTPLLEIVTEPDMSSAEEAIAYAKKLHELVQWIGICDGNMQEGSFRCDVNAVSYTHLTLPTNREV
;
A
#
# COMPACT_ATOMS: atom_id res chain seq x y z
N MET A 1 35.23 -5.38 7.70
CA MET A 1 33.89 -5.87 8.07
C MET A 1 33.02 -5.66 6.84
N ASP A 2 32.51 -6.73 6.28
CA ASP A 2 31.57 -6.61 5.18
C ASP A 2 30.16 -6.45 5.75
N TRP A 3 29.43 -5.51 5.20
CA TRP A 3 28.06 -5.22 5.60
C TRP A 3 27.10 -5.80 4.58
N ASP A 4 26.15 -6.60 5.04
CA ASP A 4 25.04 -7.04 4.20
C ASP A 4 23.87 -6.05 4.31
N ILE A 5 23.31 -5.70 3.17
CA ILE A 5 22.14 -4.85 3.06
C ILE A 5 20.93 -5.70 2.70
N VAL A 6 19.86 -5.54 3.43
CA VAL A 6 18.58 -6.22 3.18
C VAL A 6 17.48 -5.17 3.07
N ILE A 7 16.77 -5.22 1.95
CA ILE A 7 15.74 -4.23 1.62
C ILE A 7 14.42 -4.92 1.31
N GLY A 8 13.35 -4.49 2.00
CA GLY A 8 11.96 -4.75 1.65
C GLY A 8 11.25 -3.44 1.29
N ILE A 9 10.23 -3.52 0.46
CA ILE A 9 9.44 -2.36 0.03
C ILE A 9 7.96 -2.62 0.27
N GLU A 10 7.30 -1.63 0.87
CA GLU A 10 5.85 -1.53 0.94
C GLU A 10 5.40 -0.47 -0.06
N THR A 11 4.47 -0.83 -0.95
CA THR A 11 3.99 0.09 -1.97
C THR A 11 2.49 0.27 -1.84
N HIS A 12 2.05 1.52 -1.69
CA HIS A 12 0.65 1.90 -1.64
C HIS A 12 0.20 2.42 -3.00
N VAL A 13 -0.84 1.79 -3.55
CA VAL A 13 -1.39 2.09 -4.86
C VAL A 13 -2.86 2.49 -4.71
N GLN A 14 -3.18 3.77 -4.96
CA GLN A 14 -4.58 4.19 -5.03
C GLN A 14 -5.23 3.61 -6.28
N LEU A 15 -6.33 2.90 -6.07
CA LEU A 15 -7.01 2.20 -7.15
C LEU A 15 -7.90 3.15 -7.95
N LYS A 16 -7.86 3.03 -9.28
CA LYS A 16 -8.62 3.83 -10.23
C LYS A 16 -10.08 3.41 -10.24
N THR A 17 -10.81 3.77 -9.18
CA THR A 17 -12.25 3.55 -9.05
C THR A 17 -13.01 4.87 -9.14
N LYS A 18 -14.33 4.84 -9.28
CA LYS A 18 -15.18 6.03 -9.27
C LYS A 18 -15.67 6.40 -7.86
N SER A 19 -15.66 5.45 -6.96
CA SER A 19 -16.16 5.61 -5.59
C SER A 19 -15.18 5.02 -4.57
N LYS A 20 -15.38 5.37 -3.32
CA LYS A 20 -14.55 4.94 -2.19
C LYS A 20 -14.62 3.44 -1.93
N GLN A 21 -13.72 2.95 -1.08
CA GLN A 21 -13.57 1.52 -0.77
C GLN A 21 -14.86 0.93 -0.18
N PHE A 22 -15.56 1.68 0.67
CA PHE A 22 -16.72 1.19 1.42
C PHE A 22 -17.95 2.10 1.31
N SER A 23 -17.98 3.01 0.35
CA SER A 23 -19.13 3.90 0.12
C SER A 23 -19.21 4.37 -1.32
N GLY A 24 -20.35 4.94 -1.69
CA GLY A 24 -20.57 5.54 -3.01
C GLY A 24 -20.01 6.96 -3.19
N ALA A 25 -19.33 7.53 -2.18
CA ALA A 25 -18.74 8.86 -2.31
C ALA A 25 -17.62 8.89 -3.35
N SER A 26 -17.48 10.02 -4.04
CA SER A 26 -16.51 10.21 -5.12
C SER A 26 -15.06 10.16 -4.61
N VAL A 27 -14.15 9.72 -5.47
CA VAL A 27 -12.69 9.76 -5.27
C VAL A 27 -12.00 10.75 -6.20
N ALA A 28 -12.75 11.60 -6.91
CA ALA A 28 -12.17 12.54 -7.86
C ALA A 28 -11.20 13.50 -7.16
N TYR A 29 -10.02 13.68 -7.77
CA TYR A 29 -8.99 14.58 -7.25
C TYR A 29 -9.28 16.05 -7.58
N GLY A 30 -8.83 16.97 -6.70
CA GLY A 30 -8.86 18.41 -6.95
C GLY A 30 -10.17 19.13 -6.60
N ASN A 31 -11.13 18.45 -6.00
CA ASN A 31 -12.36 19.09 -5.51
C ASN A 31 -12.09 19.88 -4.22
N GLU A 32 -13.03 20.81 -3.90
CA GLU A 32 -12.99 21.60 -2.67
C GLU A 32 -12.78 20.69 -1.44
N PRO A 33 -11.92 21.09 -0.48
CA PRO A 33 -11.65 20.30 0.70
C PRO A 33 -12.92 19.86 1.44
N ASN A 34 -12.95 18.60 1.84
CA ASN A 34 -14.06 17.96 2.57
C ASN A 34 -15.38 17.82 1.80
N SER A 35 -15.46 18.23 0.52
CA SER A 35 -16.70 18.11 -0.28
C SER A 35 -17.07 16.65 -0.60
N GLN A 36 -16.12 15.72 -0.49
CA GLN A 36 -16.31 14.28 -0.70
C GLN A 36 -16.21 13.46 0.59
N ALA A 37 -16.13 14.11 1.74
CA ALA A 37 -16.24 13.44 3.02
C ALA A 37 -17.63 12.78 3.14
N CYS A 38 -17.69 11.55 3.65
CA CYS A 38 -18.94 10.83 3.78
C CYS A 38 -19.12 10.21 5.16
N LEU A 39 -20.33 9.91 5.54
CA LEU A 39 -20.67 9.37 6.84
C LEU A 39 -19.92 8.07 7.17
N VAL A 40 -19.70 7.20 6.16
CA VAL A 40 -18.95 5.94 6.32
C VAL A 40 -17.49 6.23 6.63
N SER A 41 -16.86 7.14 5.87
CA SER A 41 -15.44 7.51 6.10
C SER A 41 -15.23 8.22 7.44
N LEU A 42 -16.28 8.82 7.99
CA LEU A 42 -16.26 9.51 9.28
C LEU A 42 -16.73 8.64 10.45
N ALA A 43 -17.14 7.39 10.17
CA ALA A 43 -17.69 6.43 11.14
C ALA A 43 -18.87 7.00 11.96
N TYR A 44 -19.81 7.64 11.30
CA TYR A 44 -21.02 8.08 11.98
C TYR A 44 -21.81 6.90 12.55
N PRO A 45 -22.55 7.09 13.66
CA PRO A 45 -23.34 6.03 14.25
C PRO A 45 -24.33 5.39 13.26
N GLY A 46 -24.35 4.06 13.19
CA GLY A 46 -25.26 3.30 12.34
C GLY A 46 -24.82 3.08 10.90
N VAL A 47 -23.68 3.65 10.47
CA VAL A 47 -23.15 3.38 9.12
C VAL A 47 -22.53 1.98 9.04
N LEU A 48 -22.73 1.33 7.89
CA LEU A 48 -22.12 0.04 7.58
C LEU A 48 -21.31 0.13 6.28
N PRO A 49 -20.07 -0.36 6.26
CA PRO A 49 -19.24 -0.38 5.07
C PRO A 49 -19.80 -1.38 4.05
N VAL A 50 -19.80 -0.99 2.76
CA VAL A 50 -20.15 -1.87 1.63
C VAL A 50 -18.97 -1.89 0.68
N LEU A 51 -18.38 -3.07 0.48
CA LEU A 51 -17.17 -3.26 -0.30
C LEU A 51 -17.35 -2.85 -1.77
N ASN A 52 -16.41 -2.07 -2.29
CA ASN A 52 -16.35 -1.69 -3.69
C ASN A 52 -15.87 -2.87 -4.54
N HIS A 53 -16.75 -3.37 -5.41
CA HIS A 53 -16.45 -4.51 -6.29
C HIS A 53 -15.29 -4.21 -7.27
N GLU A 54 -15.16 -2.97 -7.78
CA GLU A 54 -14.08 -2.63 -8.71
C GLU A 54 -12.70 -2.63 -8.03
N ALA A 55 -12.63 -2.30 -6.75
CA ALA A 55 -11.38 -2.43 -5.99
C ALA A 55 -10.93 -3.91 -5.90
N VAL A 56 -11.88 -4.83 -5.72
CA VAL A 56 -11.60 -6.28 -5.76
C VAL A 56 -11.08 -6.70 -7.13
N ASN A 57 -11.71 -6.23 -8.21
CA ASN A 57 -11.27 -6.52 -9.58
C ASN A 57 -9.85 -6.01 -9.83
N CYS A 58 -9.52 -4.80 -9.35
CA CYS A 58 -8.17 -4.24 -9.47
C CYS A 58 -7.13 -5.10 -8.73
N ALA A 59 -7.45 -5.55 -7.51
CA ALA A 59 -6.57 -6.43 -6.76
C ALA A 59 -6.34 -7.79 -7.46
N ILE A 60 -7.38 -8.38 -8.05
CA ILE A 60 -7.28 -9.61 -8.82
C ILE A 60 -6.41 -9.41 -10.07
N LYS A 61 -6.58 -8.30 -10.81
CA LYS A 61 -5.73 -7.97 -11.97
C LYS A 61 -4.26 -7.90 -11.57
N LEU A 62 -3.93 -7.23 -10.46
CA LEU A 62 -2.56 -7.22 -9.95
C LEU A 62 -2.09 -8.64 -9.64
N GLY A 63 -2.85 -9.39 -8.86
CA GLY A 63 -2.46 -10.74 -8.45
C GLY A 63 -2.15 -11.66 -9.65
N LEU A 64 -2.97 -11.61 -10.70
CA LEU A 64 -2.73 -12.36 -11.94
C LEU A 64 -1.44 -11.90 -12.65
N SER A 65 -1.17 -10.59 -12.66
CA SER A 65 0.00 -10.03 -13.36
C SER A 65 1.34 -10.33 -12.69
N ILE A 66 1.34 -10.64 -11.40
CA ILE A 66 2.52 -11.01 -10.61
C ILE A 66 2.58 -12.51 -10.30
N ASN A 67 1.79 -13.33 -10.99
CA ASN A 67 1.67 -14.78 -10.78
C ASN A 67 1.38 -15.16 -9.32
N ALA A 68 0.59 -14.34 -8.64
CA ALA A 68 0.23 -14.56 -7.25
C ALA A 68 -0.98 -15.49 -7.11
N LYS A 69 -1.08 -16.13 -5.95
CA LYS A 69 -2.26 -16.88 -5.56
C LYS A 69 -3.38 -15.91 -5.17
N ILE A 70 -4.51 -15.96 -5.88
CA ILE A 70 -5.72 -15.23 -5.50
C ILE A 70 -6.48 -16.02 -4.44
N ALA A 71 -6.81 -15.37 -3.33
CA ALA A 71 -7.57 -16.00 -2.26
C ALA A 71 -9.05 -16.13 -2.64
N PRO A 72 -9.64 -17.34 -2.54
CA PRO A 72 -11.07 -17.54 -2.81
C PRO A 72 -11.96 -16.89 -1.75
N LYS A 73 -11.38 -16.58 -0.58
CA LYS A 73 -12.01 -15.88 0.54
C LYS A 73 -10.96 -14.97 1.18
N SER A 74 -11.33 -13.72 1.42
CA SER A 74 -10.53 -12.76 2.17
C SER A 74 -11.37 -12.16 3.30
N VAL A 75 -10.69 -11.60 4.30
CA VAL A 75 -11.31 -11.02 5.49
C VAL A 75 -10.74 -9.65 5.74
N PHE A 76 -11.61 -8.68 6.03
CA PHE A 76 -11.20 -7.37 6.53
C PHE A 76 -11.15 -7.37 8.05
N ALA A 77 -10.12 -6.71 8.57
CA ALA A 77 -9.89 -6.45 9.99
C ALA A 77 -9.82 -4.94 10.22
N ARG A 78 -9.69 -4.54 11.47
CA ARG A 78 -9.51 -3.13 11.85
C ARG A 78 -8.12 -2.91 12.40
N LYS A 79 -7.36 -2.01 11.75
CA LYS A 79 -6.04 -1.53 12.19
C LYS A 79 -6.26 -0.24 12.96
N ASN A 80 -6.18 -0.29 14.28
CA ASN A 80 -6.46 0.86 15.15
C ASN A 80 -5.23 1.75 15.27
N TYR A 81 -5.37 3.03 14.93
CA TYR A 81 -4.40 4.09 15.16
C TYR A 81 -5.09 5.46 15.10
N PHE A 82 -4.48 6.49 15.71
CA PHE A 82 -5.11 7.79 15.89
C PHE A 82 -4.31 8.88 15.18
N TYR A 83 -4.93 9.46 14.16
CA TYR A 83 -4.43 10.62 13.44
C TYR A 83 -5.57 11.59 13.14
N PRO A 84 -5.31 12.91 13.06
CA PRO A 84 -6.36 13.90 12.75
C PRO A 84 -7.08 13.66 11.43
N ASP A 85 -6.39 13.11 10.43
CA ASP A 85 -6.91 12.78 9.10
C ASP A 85 -7.53 11.36 9.01
N LEU A 86 -7.59 10.65 10.14
CA LEU A 86 -8.29 9.39 10.29
C LEU A 86 -9.34 9.48 11.42
N PRO A 87 -10.47 10.18 11.18
CA PRO A 87 -11.43 10.50 12.25
C PRO A 87 -12.10 9.28 12.88
N LYS A 88 -12.12 8.15 12.18
CA LYS A 88 -12.62 6.86 12.71
C LYS A 88 -11.75 6.30 13.83
N GLY A 89 -10.47 6.64 13.90
CA GLY A 89 -9.49 6.01 14.79
C GLY A 89 -9.12 4.58 14.41
N TYR A 90 -9.59 4.09 13.25
CA TYR A 90 -9.19 2.80 12.68
C TYR A 90 -9.24 2.83 11.16
N GLN A 91 -8.47 1.97 10.54
CA GLN A 91 -8.48 1.69 9.10
C GLN A 91 -9.00 0.27 8.89
N ILE A 92 -9.89 0.11 7.91
CA ILE A 92 -10.32 -1.23 7.48
C ILE A 92 -9.29 -1.73 6.48
N SER A 93 -8.66 -2.85 6.82
CA SER A 93 -7.55 -3.45 6.08
C SER A 93 -7.64 -4.97 6.13
N GLN A 94 -6.78 -5.67 5.40
CA GLN A 94 -6.70 -7.14 5.42
C GLN A 94 -5.36 -7.55 6.01
N MET A 95 -5.36 -8.49 6.97
CA MET A 95 -4.14 -8.96 7.63
C MET A 95 -3.90 -10.46 7.41
N GLU A 96 -4.73 -11.32 8.01
CA GLU A 96 -4.51 -12.77 8.01
C GLU A 96 -4.89 -13.43 6.69
N LEU A 97 -5.95 -12.93 6.04
CA LEU A 97 -6.47 -13.48 4.78
C LEU A 97 -6.55 -12.38 3.71
N PRO A 98 -5.39 -11.93 3.18
CA PRO A 98 -5.35 -10.93 2.11
C PRO A 98 -5.93 -11.50 0.82
N ILE A 99 -6.44 -10.62 -0.04
CA ILE A 99 -7.01 -11.02 -1.35
C ILE A 99 -5.94 -11.57 -2.30
N VAL A 100 -4.70 -11.06 -2.22
CA VAL A 100 -3.57 -11.50 -3.04
C VAL A 100 -2.51 -12.09 -2.12
N GLY A 101 -2.24 -13.36 -2.29
CA GLY A 101 -1.19 -14.11 -1.58
C GLY A 101 0.19 -13.96 -2.24
N PRO A 102 1.11 -14.89 -1.93
CA PRO A 102 2.46 -14.83 -2.47
C PRO A 102 2.51 -14.84 -3.99
N GLY A 103 3.40 -14.00 -4.54
CA GLY A 103 3.71 -13.86 -5.95
C GLY A 103 5.13 -13.38 -6.16
N HIS A 104 5.45 -12.90 -7.35
CA HIS A 104 6.76 -12.32 -7.62
C HIS A 104 6.72 -11.30 -8.75
N LEU A 105 7.67 -10.37 -8.74
CA LEU A 105 7.91 -9.42 -9.82
C LEU A 105 9.36 -9.57 -10.29
N SER A 106 9.54 -9.84 -11.59
CA SER A 106 10.87 -9.96 -12.19
C SER A 106 11.41 -8.58 -12.54
N ILE A 107 12.61 -8.28 -12.05
CA ILE A 107 13.38 -7.09 -12.39
C ILE A 107 14.62 -7.48 -13.20
N ASN A 108 15.13 -6.54 -14.01
CA ASN A 108 16.37 -6.73 -14.76
C ASN A 108 17.43 -5.74 -14.28
N ILE A 109 18.57 -6.25 -13.85
CA ILE A 109 19.72 -5.45 -13.44
C ILE A 109 20.91 -5.82 -14.34
N ASN A 110 21.35 -4.89 -15.17
CA ASN A 110 22.50 -5.06 -16.05
C ASN A 110 22.44 -6.36 -16.90
N GLY A 111 21.25 -6.69 -17.41
CA GLY A 111 21.02 -7.89 -18.22
C GLY A 111 20.74 -9.18 -17.42
N THR A 112 20.81 -9.13 -16.10
CA THR A 112 20.49 -10.27 -15.23
C THR A 112 19.08 -10.12 -14.65
N ASN A 113 18.27 -11.14 -14.80
CA ASN A 113 16.93 -11.17 -14.22
C ASN A 113 16.98 -11.67 -12.77
N LYS A 114 16.25 -10.95 -11.90
CA LYS A 114 16.05 -11.32 -10.50
C LYS A 114 14.55 -11.28 -10.20
N ASN A 115 14.04 -12.31 -9.52
CA ASN A 115 12.67 -12.31 -9.02
C ASN A 115 12.67 -11.75 -7.60
N VAL A 116 11.92 -10.67 -7.40
CA VAL A 116 11.58 -10.15 -6.07
C VAL A 116 10.27 -10.77 -5.65
N ARG A 117 10.29 -11.51 -4.54
CA ARG A 117 9.07 -12.14 -4.01
C ARG A 117 8.15 -11.08 -3.42
N ILE A 118 6.87 -11.21 -3.69
CA ILE A 118 5.81 -10.43 -3.07
C ILE A 118 5.14 -11.32 -2.03
N LEU A 119 5.17 -10.90 -0.79
CA LEU A 119 4.56 -11.62 0.33
C LEU A 119 3.05 -11.64 0.20
N ARG A 120 2.47 -10.47 -0.08
CA ARG A 120 1.03 -10.26 -0.25
C ARG A 120 0.72 -8.93 -0.90
N ALA A 121 -0.50 -8.80 -1.41
CA ALA A 121 -1.14 -7.51 -1.60
C ALA A 121 -2.54 -7.53 -1.00
N HIS A 122 -2.89 -6.47 -0.28
CA HIS A 122 -4.14 -6.41 0.46
C HIS A 122 -4.88 -5.09 0.26
N LEU A 123 -6.21 -5.18 0.27
CA LEU A 123 -7.08 -4.02 0.14
C LEU A 123 -7.21 -3.30 1.49
N GLU A 124 -7.17 -1.99 1.41
CA GLU A 124 -7.42 -1.10 2.53
C GLU A 124 -8.05 0.22 2.05
N GLU A 125 -8.31 1.13 2.94
CA GLU A 125 -8.77 2.49 2.64
C GLU A 125 -7.70 3.51 3.00
N ASP A 126 -7.56 4.56 2.17
CA ASP A 126 -6.62 5.64 2.46
C ASP A 126 -7.14 6.55 3.59
N ALA A 127 -6.23 7.19 4.30
CA ALA A 127 -6.53 8.27 5.25
C ALA A 127 -6.81 9.59 4.51
N GLY A 128 -7.31 10.58 5.21
CA GLY A 128 -7.42 11.95 4.71
C GLY A 128 -6.04 12.60 4.50
N LYS A 129 -6.02 13.90 4.33
CA LYS A 129 -4.80 14.69 4.12
C LYS A 129 -4.68 15.74 5.19
N SER A 130 -3.54 15.78 5.88
CA SER A 130 -3.16 16.84 6.77
C SER A 130 -2.29 17.86 6.03
N THR A 131 -2.69 19.14 6.05
CA THR A 131 -1.94 20.23 5.43
C THR A 131 -1.43 21.16 6.52
N HIS A 132 -0.12 21.14 6.73
CA HIS A 132 0.54 21.97 7.73
C HIS A 132 0.77 23.40 7.20
N GLY A 133 0.78 24.38 8.10
CA GLY A 133 1.15 25.76 7.76
C GLY A 133 0.09 26.57 6.99
N ILE A 134 -1.16 26.15 6.99
CA ILE A 134 -2.29 26.92 6.40
C ILE A 134 -2.42 28.29 7.09
N SER A 135 -2.22 28.34 8.41
CA SER A 135 -2.06 29.55 9.22
C SER A 135 -1.19 29.23 10.43
N GLN A 136 -0.71 30.28 11.13
CA GLN A 136 0.16 30.11 12.28
C GLN A 136 -0.48 29.21 13.36
N GLY A 137 0.21 28.08 13.66
CA GLY A 137 -0.21 27.11 14.68
C GLY A 137 -1.42 26.26 14.31
N LYS A 138 -1.82 26.21 13.03
CA LYS A 138 -2.98 25.40 12.58
C LYS A 138 -2.58 24.43 11.48
N THR A 139 -3.21 23.26 11.50
CA THR A 139 -3.17 22.24 10.45
C THR A 139 -4.56 22.09 9.87
N GLY A 140 -4.69 22.16 8.56
CA GLY A 140 -5.95 21.88 7.87
C GLY A 140 -6.12 20.39 7.66
N ILE A 141 -7.33 19.89 7.79
CA ILE A 141 -7.68 18.49 7.51
C ILE A 141 -8.64 18.45 6.32
N ASP A 142 -8.23 17.71 5.29
CA ASP A 142 -9.06 17.41 4.13
C ASP A 142 -9.35 15.91 4.07
N LEU A 143 -10.63 15.57 4.19
CA LEU A 143 -11.13 14.20 4.24
C LEU A 143 -11.62 13.68 2.87
N ASN A 144 -11.37 14.42 1.79
CA ASN A 144 -11.73 13.95 0.44
C ASN A 144 -11.07 12.62 0.10
N ARG A 145 -9.79 12.44 0.48
CA ARG A 145 -9.06 11.19 0.26
C ARG A 145 -9.47 10.07 1.22
N ALA A 146 -9.99 10.39 2.41
CA ALA A 146 -10.39 9.39 3.41
C ALA A 146 -11.37 8.37 2.82
N GLY A 147 -11.02 7.09 2.87
CA GLY A 147 -11.81 6.00 2.31
C GLY A 147 -11.56 5.71 0.82
N THR A 148 -10.61 6.39 0.16
CA THR A 148 -10.17 6.04 -1.20
C THR A 148 -9.62 4.61 -1.22
N PRO A 149 -10.00 3.78 -2.21
CA PRO A 149 -9.49 2.41 -2.30
C PRO A 149 -7.98 2.39 -2.46
N LEU A 150 -7.32 1.63 -1.61
CA LEU A 150 -5.87 1.49 -1.57
C LEU A 150 -5.50 0.01 -1.63
N LEU A 151 -4.45 -0.30 -2.38
CA LEU A 151 -3.86 -1.63 -2.44
C LEU A 151 -2.41 -1.51 -1.93
N GLU A 152 -2.14 -2.15 -0.80
CA GLU A 152 -0.78 -2.22 -0.26
C GLU A 152 -0.11 -3.51 -0.72
N ILE A 153 1.07 -3.37 -1.33
CA ILE A 153 1.87 -4.45 -1.90
C ILE A 153 3.15 -4.55 -1.08
N VAL A 154 3.34 -5.70 -0.42
CA VAL A 154 4.46 -5.93 0.50
C VAL A 154 5.40 -6.96 -0.11
N THR A 155 6.69 -6.62 -0.23
CA THR A 155 7.71 -7.56 -0.69
C THR A 155 8.31 -8.37 0.46
N GLU A 156 8.90 -9.52 0.12
CA GLU A 156 9.93 -10.13 0.95
C GLU A 156 11.22 -9.26 0.89
N PRO A 157 12.10 -9.35 1.87
CA PRO A 157 13.34 -8.56 1.91
C PRO A 157 14.43 -9.17 1.02
N ASP A 158 14.12 -9.32 -0.27
CA ASP A 158 14.99 -9.99 -1.25
C ASP A 158 16.01 -9.07 -1.92
N MET A 159 15.85 -7.75 -1.77
CA MET A 159 16.71 -6.78 -2.41
C MET A 159 17.91 -6.43 -1.52
N SER A 160 19.07 -6.22 -2.15
CA SER A 160 20.35 -5.99 -1.46
C SER A 160 21.09 -4.75 -1.95
N SER A 161 20.51 -3.99 -2.87
CA SER A 161 21.09 -2.74 -3.35
C SER A 161 20.04 -1.70 -3.70
N ALA A 162 20.47 -0.44 -3.79
CA ALA A 162 19.61 0.65 -4.22
C ALA A 162 19.13 0.49 -5.67
N GLU A 163 19.97 -0.06 -6.54
CA GLU A 163 19.65 -0.33 -7.95
C GLU A 163 18.50 -1.33 -8.05
N GLU A 164 18.51 -2.38 -7.24
CA GLU A 164 17.42 -3.38 -7.18
C GLU A 164 16.12 -2.76 -6.69
N ALA A 165 16.18 -1.94 -5.64
CA ALA A 165 15.03 -1.24 -5.10
C ALA A 165 14.41 -0.28 -6.13
N ILE A 166 15.24 0.48 -6.83
CA ILE A 166 14.81 1.39 -7.91
C ILE A 166 14.19 0.60 -9.07
N ALA A 167 14.83 -0.48 -9.50
CA ALA A 167 14.32 -1.30 -10.60
C ALA A 167 12.95 -1.92 -10.26
N TYR A 168 12.80 -2.41 -9.02
CA TYR A 168 11.53 -2.93 -8.52
C TYR A 168 10.44 -1.84 -8.52
N ALA A 169 10.72 -0.69 -7.90
CA ALA A 169 9.74 0.40 -7.81
C ALA A 169 9.30 0.90 -9.20
N LYS A 170 10.24 1.08 -10.13
CA LYS A 170 9.95 1.46 -11.52
C LYS A 170 9.10 0.40 -12.23
N LYS A 171 9.47 -0.87 -12.09
CA LYS A 171 8.77 -1.98 -12.74
C LYS A 171 7.35 -2.13 -12.21
N LEU A 172 7.15 -2.00 -10.90
CA LEU A 172 5.81 -2.04 -10.30
C LEU A 172 4.97 -0.84 -10.73
N HIS A 173 5.56 0.37 -10.75
CA HIS A 173 4.89 1.59 -11.21
C HIS A 173 4.41 1.47 -12.66
N GLU A 174 5.24 0.97 -13.56
CA GLU A 174 4.86 0.70 -14.95
C GLU A 174 3.73 -0.35 -15.04
N LEU A 175 3.84 -1.42 -14.24
CA LEU A 175 2.87 -2.52 -14.23
C LEU A 175 1.48 -2.03 -13.84
N VAL A 176 1.35 -1.28 -12.72
CA VAL A 176 0.03 -0.84 -12.23
C VAL A 176 -0.66 0.12 -13.20
N GLN A 177 0.13 0.91 -13.95
CA GLN A 177 -0.40 1.74 -15.02
C GLN A 177 -0.81 0.91 -16.25
N TRP A 178 0.02 -0.05 -16.65
CA TRP A 178 -0.24 -0.91 -17.81
C TRP A 178 -1.50 -1.74 -17.65
N ILE A 179 -1.72 -2.34 -16.48
CA ILE A 179 -2.94 -3.10 -16.19
C ILE A 179 -4.15 -2.22 -15.86
N GLY A 180 -3.96 -0.90 -15.82
CA GLY A 180 -5.03 0.10 -15.70
C GLY A 180 -5.66 0.21 -14.32
N ILE A 181 -4.97 -0.22 -13.25
CA ILE A 181 -5.49 -0.15 -11.87
C ILE A 181 -5.14 1.14 -11.14
N CYS A 182 -4.12 1.88 -11.61
CA CYS A 182 -3.65 3.14 -11.03
C CYS A 182 -3.21 4.08 -12.15
N ASP A 183 -3.24 5.38 -11.91
CA ASP A 183 -2.68 6.39 -12.83
C ASP A 183 -1.17 6.60 -12.64
N GLY A 184 -0.63 6.12 -11.51
CA GLY A 184 0.79 6.25 -11.17
C GLY A 184 1.22 7.67 -10.80
N ASN A 185 0.31 8.60 -10.54
CA ASN A 185 0.65 9.97 -10.23
C ASN A 185 1.22 10.09 -8.81
N MET A 186 2.54 10.12 -8.70
CA MET A 186 3.25 10.24 -7.43
C MET A 186 3.03 11.59 -6.75
N GLN A 187 2.80 12.66 -7.51
CA GLN A 187 2.59 14.01 -6.96
C GLN A 187 1.22 14.12 -6.26
N GLU A 188 0.24 13.40 -6.75
CA GLU A 188 -1.08 13.31 -6.13
C GLU A 188 -1.14 12.23 -5.02
N GLY A 189 -0.06 11.45 -4.89
CA GLY A 189 0.03 10.36 -3.91
C GLY A 189 -0.66 9.07 -4.34
N SER A 190 -0.97 8.92 -5.64
CA SER A 190 -1.59 7.70 -6.17
C SER A 190 -0.65 6.50 -6.12
N PHE A 191 0.67 6.74 -6.06
CA PHE A 191 1.69 5.72 -5.93
C PHE A 191 2.75 6.18 -4.92
N ARG A 192 2.92 5.42 -3.83
CA ARG A 192 3.85 5.71 -2.73
C ARG A 192 4.66 4.46 -2.40
N CYS A 193 5.94 4.63 -2.11
CA CYS A 193 6.83 3.53 -1.71
C CYS A 193 7.50 3.86 -0.39
N ASP A 194 7.41 2.95 0.56
CA ASP A 194 8.10 2.98 1.84
C ASP A 194 9.18 1.91 1.83
N VAL A 195 10.44 2.32 2.06
CA VAL A 195 11.60 1.44 1.98
C VAL A 195 12.07 1.07 3.38
N ASN A 196 12.05 -0.22 3.70
CA ASN A 196 12.60 -0.78 4.91
C ASN A 196 13.98 -1.37 4.60
N ALA A 197 15.06 -0.69 5.02
CA ALA A 197 16.43 -1.12 4.79
C ALA A 197 17.15 -1.36 6.11
N VAL A 198 17.81 -2.51 6.22
CA VAL A 198 18.63 -2.89 7.37
C VAL A 198 20.02 -3.28 6.88
N SER A 199 21.05 -2.83 7.59
CA SER A 199 22.40 -3.31 7.40
C SER A 199 22.86 -4.08 8.63
N TYR A 200 23.53 -5.22 8.42
CA TYR A 200 24.09 -6.03 9.50
C TYR A 200 25.42 -6.66 9.07
N THR A 201 26.25 -6.97 10.08
CA THR A 201 27.45 -7.78 9.91
C THR A 201 27.15 -9.19 10.41
N HIS A 202 27.67 -10.21 9.74
CA HIS A 202 27.64 -11.57 10.25
C HIS A 202 28.54 -11.66 11.50
N LEU A 203 27.92 -11.64 12.67
CA LEU A 203 28.57 -12.07 13.89
C LEU A 203 28.57 -13.60 13.88
N THR A 204 29.69 -14.21 13.48
CA THR A 204 29.95 -15.61 13.85
C THR A 204 30.14 -15.64 15.35
N LEU A 205 29.11 -16.00 16.09
CA LEU A 205 29.27 -16.37 17.49
C LEU A 205 30.23 -17.55 17.49
N PRO A 206 31.36 -17.48 18.25
CA PRO A 206 32.22 -18.62 18.40
C PRO A 206 31.40 -19.75 19.01
N THR A 207 31.26 -20.85 18.29
CA THR A 207 30.65 -22.08 18.79
C THR A 207 31.61 -22.77 19.72
N ASN A 208 31.96 -22.17 20.84
CA ASN A 208 32.55 -22.86 21.96
C ASN A 208 31.44 -23.22 22.94
N ARG A 209 30.79 -24.34 22.66
CA ARG A 209 30.21 -25.14 23.71
C ARG A 209 31.38 -25.92 24.35
N GLU A 210 31.97 -25.36 25.36
CA GLU A 210 32.57 -26.17 26.41
C GLU A 210 31.67 -26.19 27.59
N VAL A 211 31.27 -27.39 27.94
CA VAL A 211 30.49 -27.83 29.10
C VAL A 211 31.29 -27.59 30.35
#